data_02f0cab0685dcd9929b371c9bbed9a96
#
_entry.id   02f0cab0685dcd9929b371c9bbed9a96
#
_cell.length_a   1.000
_cell.length_b   1.000
_cell.length_c   1.000
_cell.angle_alpha   90.00
_cell.angle_beta   90.00
_cell.angle_gamma   90.00
#
_symmetry.space_group_name_H-M   'P 1'
#
loop_
_entity.id
_entity.type
_entity.pdbx_description
1 polymer ?
#
loop_
_entity_poly.entity_id
_entity_poly.type
_entity_poly.pdbx_seq_one_letter_code
_entity_poly.pdbx_strand_id
1 'polypeptide(L)'
;QRGGDVQSHLRLSTDVIYSDLIPYASADLIISMEPMESLRYLTWLAADGAVVTNNKPFVNIPDYPEHADVQEELAKLPTVVSFDIEQEARDLMSPRSANMVLLGMAAPYIEILAIEQLRTAIETIFSRKGQPVVDANLKAFDAGVAISMRKIKGEA
;
A
#
# COMPACT_ATOMS: atom_id res chain seq x y z
N GLN A 1 14.26 -10.39 -4.86
CA GLN A 1 14.64 -10.15 -6.26
C GLN A 1 14.81 -8.65 -6.45
N ARG A 2 15.88 -8.22 -7.05
CA ARG A 2 16.14 -6.79 -7.30
C ARG A 2 16.01 -6.54 -8.80
N GLY A 3 15.03 -5.70 -9.17
CA GLY A 3 14.75 -5.34 -10.55
C GLY A 3 13.97 -6.43 -11.30
N GLY A 4 12.68 -6.24 -11.45
CA GLY A 4 11.75 -7.11 -12.16
C GLY A 4 10.36 -7.06 -11.56
N ASP A 5 9.38 -7.52 -12.31
CA ASP A 5 7.99 -7.62 -11.87
C ASP A 5 7.87 -8.56 -10.67
N VAL A 6 7.59 -8.00 -9.50
CA VAL A 6 7.31 -8.77 -8.29
C VAL A 6 5.87 -8.51 -7.89
N GLN A 7 5.06 -9.56 -7.97
CA GLN A 7 3.67 -9.52 -7.49
C GLN A 7 3.43 -10.61 -6.45
N SER A 8 2.49 -10.36 -5.58
CA SER A 8 1.98 -11.31 -4.61
C SER A 8 0.48 -11.19 -4.52
N HIS A 9 -0.22 -12.31 -4.53
CA HIS A 9 -1.65 -12.37 -4.32
C HIS A 9 -1.92 -12.74 -2.87
N LEU A 10 -2.79 -11.99 -2.20
CA LEU A 10 -3.29 -12.30 -0.87
C LEU A 10 -4.81 -12.38 -0.95
N ARG A 11 -5.37 -13.48 -0.50
CA ARG A 11 -6.82 -13.67 -0.35
C ARG A 11 -7.16 -13.91 1.10
N LEU A 12 -8.15 -13.19 1.59
CA LEU A 12 -8.69 -13.31 2.94
C LEU A 12 -10.18 -13.64 2.83
N SER A 13 -10.64 -14.64 3.56
CA SER A 13 -12.05 -15.05 3.58
C SER A 13 -12.38 -15.81 4.85
N THR A 14 -13.62 -15.72 5.29
CA THR A 14 -14.19 -16.60 6.31
C THR A 14 -14.59 -17.97 5.74
N ASP A 15 -14.70 -18.04 4.40
CA ASP A 15 -15.02 -19.27 3.67
C ASP A 15 -13.77 -19.95 3.12
N VAL A 16 -13.93 -21.16 2.60
CA VAL A 16 -12.83 -21.94 2.03
C VAL A 16 -12.30 -21.27 0.76
N ILE A 17 -10.99 -21.02 0.73
CA ILE A 17 -10.28 -20.49 -0.43
C ILE A 17 -9.75 -21.67 -1.26
N TYR A 18 -10.25 -21.83 -2.49
CA TYR A 18 -9.87 -22.92 -3.40
C TYR A 18 -8.71 -22.59 -4.34
N SER A 19 -8.29 -21.33 -4.42
CA SER A 19 -7.19 -20.89 -5.28
C SER A 19 -6.43 -19.75 -4.63
N ASP A 20 -5.10 -19.77 -4.73
CA ASP A 20 -4.24 -18.69 -4.25
C ASP A 20 -4.24 -17.46 -5.16
N LEU A 21 -4.68 -17.62 -6.42
CA LEU A 21 -4.68 -16.56 -7.40
C LEU A 21 -5.99 -15.76 -7.35
N ILE A 22 -5.86 -14.45 -7.46
CA ILE A 22 -7.00 -13.55 -7.64
C ILE A 22 -7.33 -13.53 -9.15
N PRO A 23 -8.59 -13.77 -9.55
CA PRO A 23 -9.01 -13.63 -10.94
C PRO A 23 -8.86 -12.18 -11.44
N TYR A 24 -8.82 -12.00 -12.77
CA TYR A 24 -8.89 -10.65 -13.35
C TYR A 24 -10.16 -9.92 -12.91
N ALA A 25 -10.07 -8.63 -12.76
CA ALA A 25 -11.15 -7.73 -12.34
C ALA A 25 -11.82 -8.13 -10.99
N SER A 26 -11.05 -8.73 -10.05
CA SER A 26 -11.58 -9.23 -8.77
C SER A 26 -10.73 -8.85 -7.55
N ALA A 27 -9.69 -8.05 -7.72
CA ALA A 27 -8.91 -7.55 -6.60
C ALA A 27 -9.60 -6.32 -5.99
N ASP A 28 -9.90 -6.39 -4.71
CA ASP A 28 -10.47 -5.26 -3.96
C ASP A 28 -9.44 -4.16 -3.72
N LEU A 29 -8.16 -4.53 -3.69
CA LEU A 29 -7.08 -3.62 -3.35
C LEU A 29 -5.77 -3.98 -4.08
N ILE A 30 -5.14 -2.97 -4.68
CA ILE A 30 -3.76 -3.03 -5.16
C ILE A 30 -2.90 -2.17 -4.24
N ILE A 31 -1.83 -2.76 -3.69
CA ILE A 31 -0.83 -2.06 -2.87
C ILE A 31 0.50 -2.08 -3.63
N SER A 32 1.08 -0.92 -3.92
CA SER A 32 2.32 -0.83 -4.66
C SER A 32 3.31 0.18 -4.05
N MET A 33 4.58 -0.22 -3.97
CA MET A 33 5.67 0.67 -3.55
C MET A 33 6.09 1.66 -4.64
N GLU A 34 5.56 1.47 -5.87
CA GLU A 34 5.96 2.22 -7.05
C GLU A 34 4.72 2.50 -7.94
N PRO A 35 4.48 3.77 -8.33
CA PRO A 35 3.22 4.15 -8.98
C PRO A 35 2.99 3.50 -10.35
N MET A 36 4.02 3.39 -11.19
CA MET A 36 3.90 2.74 -12.50
C MET A 36 3.56 1.25 -12.37
N GLU A 37 4.12 0.58 -11.36
CA GLU A 37 3.81 -0.83 -11.10
C GLU A 37 2.34 -1.02 -10.73
N SER A 38 1.72 -0.08 -10.00
CA SER A 38 0.28 -0.17 -9.71
C SER A 38 -0.57 -0.15 -10.98
N LEU A 39 -0.19 0.65 -11.99
CA LEU A 39 -0.90 0.72 -13.28
C LEU A 39 -0.79 -0.57 -14.08
N ARG A 40 0.33 -1.30 -13.99
CA ARG A 40 0.52 -2.58 -14.69
C ARG A 40 -0.46 -3.65 -14.26
N TYR A 41 -0.95 -3.57 -13.03
CA TYR A 41 -1.81 -4.58 -12.44
C TYR A 41 -3.28 -4.21 -12.40
N LEU A 42 -3.70 -3.12 -13.06
CA LEU A 42 -5.10 -2.68 -13.10
C LEU A 42 -6.05 -3.72 -13.72
N THR A 43 -5.56 -4.64 -14.53
CA THR A 43 -6.39 -5.74 -15.06
C THR A 43 -6.92 -6.68 -13.99
N TRP A 44 -6.30 -6.71 -12.81
CA TRP A 44 -6.80 -7.46 -11.65
C TRP A 44 -7.78 -6.68 -10.79
N LEU A 45 -7.74 -5.33 -10.84
CA LEU A 45 -8.56 -4.48 -9.97
C LEU A 45 -10.04 -4.64 -10.30
N ALA A 46 -10.87 -4.82 -9.28
CA ALA A 46 -12.34 -4.76 -9.40
C ALA A 46 -12.79 -3.33 -9.76
N ALA A 47 -13.97 -3.21 -10.31
CA ALA A 47 -14.50 -1.91 -10.78
C ALA A 47 -14.62 -0.86 -9.65
N ASP A 48 -14.83 -1.30 -8.42
CA ASP A 48 -14.92 -0.51 -7.18
C ASP A 48 -13.69 -0.64 -6.29
N GLY A 49 -12.65 -1.33 -6.76
CA GLY A 49 -11.41 -1.56 -6.03
C GLY A 49 -10.59 -0.30 -5.82
N ALA A 50 -9.70 -0.35 -4.83
CA ALA A 50 -8.82 0.75 -4.45
C ALA A 50 -7.37 0.50 -4.88
N VAL A 51 -6.64 1.59 -5.17
CA VAL A 51 -5.19 1.58 -5.38
C VAL A 51 -4.52 2.41 -4.30
N VAL A 52 -3.57 1.81 -3.61
CA VAL A 52 -2.74 2.48 -2.60
C VAL A 52 -1.28 2.39 -3.02
N THR A 53 -0.65 3.52 -3.27
CA THR A 53 0.70 3.52 -3.87
C THR A 53 1.58 4.66 -3.35
N ASN A 54 2.90 4.49 -3.52
CA ASN A 54 3.84 5.60 -3.43
C ASN A 54 3.60 6.58 -4.59
N ASN A 55 3.78 7.87 -4.37
CA ASN A 55 3.72 8.85 -5.47
C ASN A 55 5.09 9.09 -6.12
N LYS A 56 6.18 8.64 -5.52
CA LYS A 56 7.53 8.79 -6.07
C LYS A 56 7.85 7.63 -7.01
N PRO A 57 8.25 7.93 -8.26
CA PRO A 57 8.70 6.91 -9.18
C PRO A 57 10.08 6.37 -8.78
N PHE A 58 10.30 5.09 -9.02
CA PHE A 58 11.62 4.48 -8.97
C PHE A 58 12.12 4.25 -10.41
N VAL A 59 12.74 5.28 -10.96
CA VAL A 59 13.22 5.26 -12.35
C VAL A 59 14.42 4.34 -12.49
N ASN A 60 14.18 3.10 -12.94
CA ASN A 60 15.20 2.06 -13.14
C ASN A 60 15.28 1.54 -14.59
N ILE A 61 14.48 2.12 -15.48
CA ILE A 61 14.45 1.80 -16.91
C ILE A 61 14.59 3.08 -17.75
N PRO A 62 15.23 3.02 -18.94
CA PRO A 62 15.44 4.19 -19.79
C PRO A 62 14.14 4.86 -20.26
N ASP A 63 13.11 4.05 -20.54
CA ASP A 63 11.83 4.51 -21.11
C ASP A 63 10.75 4.63 -20.02
N TYR A 64 11.12 5.09 -18.82
CA TYR A 64 10.13 5.35 -17.76
C TYR A 64 9.24 6.53 -18.21
N PRO A 65 7.89 6.40 -18.11
CA PRO A 65 6.97 7.48 -18.47
C PRO A 65 7.21 8.75 -17.63
N GLU A 66 6.82 9.90 -18.16
CA GLU A 66 6.84 11.13 -17.40
C GLU A 66 5.97 10.99 -16.14
N HIS A 67 6.47 11.50 -15.02
CA HIS A 67 5.77 11.38 -13.73
C HIS A 67 4.35 11.96 -13.79
N ALA A 68 4.18 13.07 -14.53
CA ALA A 68 2.86 13.69 -14.71
C ALA A 68 1.85 12.75 -15.38
N ASP A 69 2.28 12.00 -16.41
CA ASP A 69 1.42 11.07 -17.12
C ASP A 69 0.97 9.91 -16.21
N VAL A 70 1.89 9.40 -15.40
CA VAL A 70 1.57 8.35 -14.41
C VAL A 70 0.56 8.84 -13.39
N GLN A 71 0.71 10.07 -12.89
CA GLN A 71 -0.24 10.66 -11.93
C GLN A 71 -1.60 10.94 -12.58
N GLU A 72 -1.64 11.35 -13.84
CA GLU A 72 -2.87 11.56 -14.59
C GLU A 72 -3.64 10.24 -14.76
N GLU A 73 -2.95 9.14 -15.10
CA GLU A 73 -3.59 7.82 -15.23
C GLU A 73 -4.14 7.33 -13.88
N LEU A 74 -3.36 7.50 -12.80
CA LEU A 74 -3.84 7.17 -11.45
C LEU A 74 -5.08 7.98 -11.07
N ALA A 75 -5.13 9.27 -11.42
CA ALA A 75 -6.25 10.14 -11.08
C ALA A 75 -7.59 9.75 -11.78
N LYS A 76 -7.54 8.93 -12.83
CA LYS A 76 -8.74 8.40 -13.52
C LYS A 76 -9.42 7.26 -12.76
N LEU A 77 -8.73 6.67 -11.80
CA LEU A 77 -9.26 5.55 -11.02
C LEU A 77 -10.26 6.03 -9.95
N PRO A 78 -11.29 5.25 -9.64
CA PRO A 78 -12.35 5.66 -8.70
C PRO A 78 -11.83 5.89 -7.29
N THR A 79 -10.89 5.08 -6.83
CA THR A 79 -10.32 5.17 -5.49
C THR A 79 -8.81 5.01 -5.53
N VAL A 80 -8.08 6.10 -5.26
CA VAL A 80 -6.62 6.12 -5.22
C VAL A 80 -6.12 6.86 -3.99
N VAL A 81 -5.18 6.26 -3.28
CA VAL A 81 -4.36 6.94 -2.26
C VAL A 81 -2.91 6.86 -2.71
N SER A 82 -2.36 8.02 -3.09
CA SER A 82 -0.98 8.16 -3.55
C SER A 82 -0.29 9.19 -2.66
N PHE A 83 0.87 8.84 -2.08
CA PHE A 83 1.60 9.70 -1.13
C PHE A 83 3.10 9.40 -1.17
N ASP A 84 3.94 10.37 -0.79
CA ASP A 84 5.38 10.18 -0.65
C ASP A 84 5.69 9.43 0.66
N ILE A 85 5.58 8.11 0.61
CA ILE A 85 5.78 7.24 1.78
C ILE A 85 7.23 7.24 2.29
N GLU A 86 8.19 7.52 1.41
CA GLU A 86 9.58 7.57 1.81
C GLU A 86 9.90 8.87 2.56
N GLN A 87 9.31 9.99 2.11
CA GLN A 87 9.45 11.26 2.83
C GLN A 87 8.77 11.17 4.19
N GLU A 88 7.56 10.63 4.25
CA GLU A 88 6.86 10.42 5.53
C GLU A 88 7.69 9.56 6.49
N ALA A 89 8.26 8.46 6.01
CA ALA A 89 9.10 7.60 6.85
C ALA A 89 10.37 8.32 7.33
N ARG A 90 10.97 9.21 6.52
CA ARG A 90 12.09 10.06 6.92
C ARG A 90 11.69 11.06 8.00
N ASP A 91 10.55 11.72 7.83
CA ASP A 91 10.02 12.71 8.79
C ASP A 91 9.69 12.07 10.14
N LEU A 92 9.32 10.81 10.13
CA LEU A 92 9.12 9.99 11.32
C LEU A 92 10.44 9.45 11.93
N MET A 93 11.60 9.82 11.39
CA MET A 93 12.92 9.30 11.78
C MET A 93 13.05 7.77 11.63
N SER A 94 12.27 7.17 10.73
CA SER A 94 12.24 5.73 10.49
C SER A 94 12.23 5.39 8.98
N PRO A 95 13.29 5.72 8.23
CA PRO A 95 13.31 5.56 6.77
C PRO A 95 13.14 4.11 6.29
N ARG A 96 13.37 3.13 7.17
CA ARG A 96 13.18 1.71 6.86
C ARG A 96 11.73 1.24 7.01
N SER A 97 10.85 2.09 7.51
CA SER A 97 9.44 1.77 7.78
C SER A 97 8.48 2.33 6.71
N ALA A 98 8.98 2.72 5.53
CA ALA A 98 8.13 3.21 4.43
C ALA A 98 7.06 2.18 4.00
N ASN A 99 7.39 0.89 4.03
CA ASN A 99 6.43 -0.19 3.79
C ASN A 99 5.33 -0.26 4.87
N MET A 100 5.61 0.16 6.11
CA MET A 100 4.59 0.25 7.16
C MET A 100 3.69 1.47 6.97
N VAL A 101 4.22 2.59 6.48
CA VAL A 101 3.39 3.72 6.04
C VAL A 101 2.42 3.26 4.96
N LEU A 102 2.92 2.55 3.93
CA LEU A 102 2.10 2.04 2.84
C LEU A 102 1.03 1.05 3.34
N LEU A 103 1.39 0.13 4.24
CA LEU A 103 0.43 -0.80 4.86
C LEU A 103 -0.63 -0.04 5.66
N GLY A 104 -0.24 1.00 6.39
CA GLY A 104 -1.18 1.87 7.11
C GLY A 104 -2.14 2.58 6.18
N MET A 105 -1.65 3.10 5.04
CA MET A 105 -2.51 3.70 4.00
C MET A 105 -3.51 2.68 3.42
N ALA A 106 -3.12 1.43 3.30
CA ALA A 106 -3.96 0.35 2.78
C ALA A 106 -5.00 -0.14 3.81
N ALA A 107 -4.72 -0.05 5.10
CA ALA A 107 -5.52 -0.63 6.17
C ALA A 107 -7.02 -0.26 6.14
N PRO A 108 -7.44 1.00 5.87
CA PRO A 108 -8.85 1.35 5.77
C PRO A 108 -9.62 0.68 4.63
N TYR A 109 -8.91 0.10 3.65
CA TYR A 109 -9.48 -0.59 2.49
C TYR A 109 -9.45 -2.11 2.63
N ILE A 110 -8.94 -2.64 3.75
CA ILE A 110 -8.96 -4.08 4.09
C ILE A 110 -10.16 -4.34 4.98
N GLU A 111 -11.34 -4.44 4.39
CA GLU A 111 -12.61 -4.48 5.13
C GLU A 111 -12.75 -5.67 6.10
N ILE A 112 -12.11 -6.79 5.79
CA ILE A 112 -12.19 -8.02 6.61
C ILE A 112 -11.36 -7.96 7.90
N LEU A 113 -10.44 -6.99 8.03
CA LEU A 113 -9.56 -6.84 9.19
C LEU A 113 -9.72 -5.46 9.82
N ALA A 114 -9.92 -5.43 11.12
CA ALA A 114 -9.86 -4.18 11.88
C ALA A 114 -8.41 -3.65 11.93
N ILE A 115 -8.26 -2.32 11.91
CA ILE A 115 -6.95 -1.65 12.02
C ILE A 115 -6.18 -2.12 13.26
N GLU A 116 -6.86 -2.32 14.38
CA GLU A 116 -6.26 -2.82 15.62
C GLU A 116 -5.70 -4.24 15.51
N GLN A 117 -6.29 -5.08 14.66
CA GLN A 117 -5.74 -6.42 14.40
C GLN A 117 -4.42 -6.34 13.63
N LEU A 118 -4.31 -5.43 12.68
CA LEU A 118 -3.05 -5.16 11.96
C LEU A 118 -1.99 -4.60 12.89
N ARG A 119 -2.35 -3.69 13.81
CA ARG A 119 -1.43 -3.17 14.85
C ARG A 119 -0.89 -4.30 15.72
N THR A 120 -1.77 -5.14 16.25
CA THR A 120 -1.38 -6.31 17.07
C THR A 120 -0.47 -7.27 16.30
N ALA A 121 -0.72 -7.48 15.01
CA ALA A 121 0.14 -8.29 14.15
C ALA A 121 1.54 -7.66 13.99
N ILE A 122 1.65 -6.35 13.80
CA ILE A 122 2.92 -5.62 13.75
C ILE A 122 3.69 -5.80 15.05
N GLU A 123 3.05 -5.59 16.20
CA GLU A 123 3.66 -5.81 17.52
C GLU A 123 4.22 -7.23 17.65
N THR A 124 3.42 -8.21 17.28
CA THR A 124 3.80 -9.63 17.36
C THR A 124 5.00 -9.95 16.46
N ILE A 125 4.97 -9.50 15.21
CA ILE A 125 6.01 -9.78 14.21
C ILE A 125 7.34 -9.14 14.62
N PHE A 126 7.31 -7.90 15.11
CA PHE A 126 8.52 -7.15 15.43
C PHE A 126 8.97 -7.30 16.88
N SER A 127 8.22 -7.96 17.77
CA SER A 127 8.55 -8.13 19.20
C SER A 127 9.96 -8.63 19.45
N ARG A 128 10.44 -9.58 18.65
CA ARG A 128 11.80 -10.15 18.78
C ARG A 128 12.93 -9.19 18.42
N LYS A 129 12.63 -8.06 17.77
CA LYS A 129 13.60 -7.03 17.37
C LYS A 129 13.74 -5.91 18.41
N GLY A 130 12.95 -5.99 19.49
CA GLY A 130 12.94 -5.04 20.60
C GLY A 130 11.94 -3.91 20.43
N GLN A 131 11.54 -3.32 21.56
CA GLN A 131 10.48 -2.31 21.63
C GLN A 131 10.71 -1.09 20.73
N PRO A 132 11.92 -0.53 20.59
CA PRO A 132 12.14 0.61 19.70
C PRO A 132 11.78 0.32 18.23
N VAL A 133 11.96 -0.94 17.77
CA VAL A 133 11.61 -1.35 16.42
C VAL A 133 10.09 -1.50 16.29
N VAL A 134 9.43 -2.06 17.31
CA VAL A 134 7.95 -2.14 17.36
C VAL A 134 7.36 -0.74 17.27
N ASP A 135 7.79 0.17 18.14
CA ASP A 135 7.26 1.54 18.22
C ASP A 135 7.46 2.31 16.91
N ALA A 136 8.63 2.17 16.28
CA ALA A 136 8.91 2.82 14.99
C ALA A 136 7.98 2.31 13.88
N ASN A 137 7.71 1.00 13.82
CA ASN A 137 6.82 0.42 12.80
C ASN A 137 5.35 0.77 13.07
N LEU A 138 4.91 0.77 14.32
CA LEU A 138 3.55 1.21 14.68
C LEU A 138 3.33 2.69 14.36
N LYS A 139 4.30 3.56 14.69
CA LYS A 139 4.22 4.98 14.36
C LYS A 139 4.10 5.21 12.86
N ALA A 140 4.88 4.48 12.06
CA ALA A 140 4.80 4.55 10.60
C ALA A 140 3.45 4.04 10.06
N PHE A 141 2.95 2.94 10.58
CA PHE A 141 1.63 2.40 10.25
C PHE A 141 0.52 3.40 10.57
N ASP A 142 0.52 3.99 11.77
CA ASP A 142 -0.48 4.96 12.20
C ASP A 142 -0.47 6.23 11.33
N ALA A 143 0.71 6.70 10.93
CA ALA A 143 0.82 7.82 10.00
C ALA A 143 0.17 7.48 8.64
N GLY A 144 0.40 6.27 8.13
CA GLY A 144 -0.26 5.79 6.91
C GLY A 144 -1.78 5.74 7.04
N VAL A 145 -2.31 5.22 8.14
CA VAL A 145 -3.76 5.22 8.44
C VAL A 145 -4.30 6.65 8.43
N ALA A 146 -3.61 7.59 9.08
CA ALA A 146 -4.03 8.99 9.13
C ALA A 146 -4.07 9.64 7.73
N ILE A 147 -3.12 9.31 6.84
CA ILE A 147 -3.09 9.79 5.45
C ILE A 147 -4.38 9.35 4.73
N SER A 148 -4.71 8.06 4.75
CA SER A 148 -5.90 7.53 4.08
C SER A 148 -7.20 8.06 4.71
N MET A 149 -7.26 8.18 6.02
CA MET A 149 -8.46 8.69 6.69
C MET A 149 -8.74 10.17 6.35
N ARG A 150 -7.72 11.01 6.18
CA ARG A 150 -7.89 12.38 5.65
C ARG A 150 -8.46 12.36 4.24
N LYS A 151 -7.92 11.51 3.36
CA LYS A 151 -8.40 11.35 1.99
C LYS A 151 -9.87 10.92 1.94
N ILE A 152 -10.26 9.94 2.76
CA ILE A 152 -11.65 9.45 2.86
C ILE A 152 -12.59 10.55 3.31
N LYS A 153 -12.14 11.42 4.24
CA LYS A 153 -12.92 12.56 4.75
C LYS A 153 -12.95 13.76 3.80
N GLY A 154 -12.20 13.73 2.69
CA GLY A 154 -12.07 14.86 1.78
C GLY A 154 -11.24 16.03 2.35
N GLU A 155 -10.44 15.77 3.37
CA GLU A 155 -9.51 16.72 3.97
C GLU A 155 -8.20 16.66 3.16
N ALA A 156 -7.91 17.73 2.39
CA ALA A 156 -6.70 17.84 1.57
C ALA A 156 -5.45 18.13 2.42
#